data_4e4b02483d558697b3a4ab7027c84278
#
_entry.id   4e4b02483d558697b3a4ab7027c84278
#
_cell.length_a   1.000
_cell.length_b   1.000
_cell.length_c   1.000
_cell.angle_alpha   90.00
_cell.angle_beta   90.00
_cell.angle_gamma   90.00
#
_symmetry.space_group_name_H-M   'P 1'
#
loop_
_entity.id
_entity.type
_entity.pdbx_description
1 polymer ?
#
loop_
_entity_poly.entity_id
_entity_poly.type
_entity_poly.pdbx_seq_one_letter_code
_entity_poly.pdbx_strand_id
1 'polypeptide(L)'
;MHILKIILAIIGGISALLTEARLLVNSINKNKTLPYFIRANLKQIETEVISMEEVQIEMEKLFHKNQLFPRIKAEFQNDDLPFRDVMVKNKIDPAFGFNLLVQMVLHKRASVSILVGILRKHFGGDCQKTADALLLACEVDLVDWNPATRQFIVKYDITPDVQRELDTYQFPLPMVVPPRELESNTDTGYYTSRNSVILKDNHHDKDVCLDHLNQMNKVKLTLNSQVTSMIANSWRNLDKPKPGEDRKEYQKRVKAFEKYDRTAYQVMAHLDIAGSEFYLTHKYDKRGRVYCQGYHVNYQGNTWNKAVVEFAEGETVNG
;
A
#
# COMPACT_ATOMS: atom_id res chain seq x y z
N MET A 1 -11.02 -4.20 9.56
CA MET A 1 -10.53 -4.36 10.94
C MET A 1 -10.45 -5.81 11.41
N HIS A 2 -11.44 -6.67 11.14
CA HIS A 2 -11.38 -8.10 11.55
C HIS A 2 -10.29 -8.90 10.81
N ILE A 3 -10.19 -8.75 9.49
CA ILE A 3 -9.19 -9.47 8.67
C ILE A 3 -7.76 -9.03 9.04
N LEU A 4 -7.52 -7.73 9.22
CA LEU A 4 -6.22 -7.21 9.62
C LEU A 4 -5.82 -7.67 11.02
N LYS A 5 -6.78 -7.73 11.97
CA LYS A 5 -6.53 -8.32 13.30
C LYS A 5 -6.27 -9.82 13.24
N ILE A 6 -6.91 -10.52 12.32
CA ILE A 6 -6.66 -11.95 12.07
C ILE A 6 -5.28 -12.13 11.42
N ILE A 7 -4.91 -11.33 10.42
CA ILE A 7 -3.59 -11.36 9.78
C ILE A 7 -2.49 -10.96 10.79
N LEU A 8 -2.68 -9.90 11.56
CA LEU A 8 -1.74 -9.49 12.61
C LEU A 8 -1.69 -10.49 13.77
N ALA A 9 -2.81 -11.12 14.14
CA ALA A 9 -2.85 -12.18 15.14
C ALA A 9 -2.22 -13.48 14.61
N ILE A 10 -2.41 -13.79 13.34
CA ILE A 10 -1.77 -14.92 12.66
C ILE A 10 -0.26 -14.64 12.52
N ILE A 11 0.17 -13.46 12.04
CA ILE A 11 1.59 -13.12 11.89
C ILE A 11 2.27 -12.98 13.25
N GLY A 12 1.69 -12.27 14.21
CA GLY A 12 2.23 -12.13 15.56
C GLY A 12 2.19 -13.44 16.37
N GLY A 13 1.12 -14.21 16.22
CA GLY A 13 1.00 -15.55 16.81
C GLY A 13 1.94 -16.57 16.16
N ILE A 14 2.18 -16.48 14.84
CA ILE A 14 3.10 -17.34 14.10
C ILE A 14 4.56 -17.01 14.44
N SER A 15 4.95 -15.74 14.57
CA SER A 15 6.33 -15.38 14.95
C SER A 15 6.66 -15.85 16.38
N ALA A 16 5.75 -15.67 17.33
CA ALA A 16 5.90 -16.20 18.68
C ALA A 16 5.85 -17.74 18.69
N LEU A 17 4.89 -18.35 18.00
CA LEU A 17 4.77 -19.80 17.85
C LEU A 17 5.92 -20.42 17.06
N LEU A 18 6.47 -19.77 16.05
CA LEU A 18 7.65 -20.25 15.31
C LEU A 18 8.93 -20.17 16.16
N THR A 19 9.06 -19.15 17.00
CA THR A 19 10.19 -19.06 17.93
C THR A 19 10.06 -20.11 19.02
N GLU A 20 8.89 -20.28 19.62
CA GLU A 20 8.61 -21.33 20.59
C GLU A 20 8.62 -22.72 19.94
N ALA A 21 8.07 -22.90 18.75
CA ALA A 21 8.11 -24.16 18.02
C ALA A 21 9.54 -24.53 17.60
N ARG A 22 10.40 -23.58 17.17
CA ARG A 22 11.83 -23.83 16.90
C ARG A 22 12.58 -24.22 18.19
N LEU A 23 12.31 -23.56 19.30
CA LEU A 23 12.89 -23.92 20.60
C LEU A 23 12.38 -25.29 21.08
N LEU A 24 11.08 -25.58 20.88
CA LEU A 24 10.50 -26.89 21.18
C LEU A 24 11.04 -27.97 20.25
N VAL A 25 11.07 -27.78 18.94
CA VAL A 25 11.62 -28.74 17.97
C VAL A 25 13.09 -29.05 18.25
N ASN A 26 13.89 -28.03 18.58
CA ASN A 26 15.27 -28.21 18.99
C ASN A 26 15.42 -28.95 20.33
N SER A 27 14.46 -28.77 21.29
CA SER A 27 14.38 -29.51 22.53
C SER A 27 13.90 -30.96 22.32
N ILE A 28 12.97 -31.17 21.39
CA ILE A 28 12.35 -32.47 21.07
C ILE A 28 13.31 -33.36 20.26
N ASN A 29 14.09 -32.78 19.32
CA ASN A 29 15.13 -33.55 18.61
C ASN A 29 16.23 -34.09 19.54
N LYS A 30 16.35 -33.52 20.72
CA LYS A 30 17.24 -34.04 21.78
C LYS A 30 16.61 -35.12 22.67
N ASN A 31 15.28 -35.32 22.61
CA ASN A 31 14.57 -36.21 23.52
C ASN A 31 13.76 -37.27 22.75
N LYS A 32 14.27 -38.49 22.65
CA LYS A 32 13.68 -39.62 21.89
C LYS A 32 12.39 -40.22 22.49
N THR A 33 11.87 -39.69 23.58
CA THR A 33 10.79 -40.31 24.39
C THR A 33 9.42 -39.62 24.35
N LEU A 34 9.14 -38.76 23.33
CA LEU A 34 7.82 -38.11 23.26
C LEU A 34 6.71 -39.04 22.74
N PRO A 35 5.51 -39.03 23.39
CA PRO A 35 4.37 -39.79 22.97
C PRO A 35 3.95 -39.54 21.53
N TYR A 36 3.45 -40.58 20.84
CA TYR A 36 3.01 -40.52 19.43
C TYR A 36 2.00 -39.40 19.14
N PHE A 37 1.08 -39.16 20.10
CA PHE A 37 0.06 -38.09 20.01
C PHE A 37 0.66 -36.70 19.88
N ILE A 38 1.76 -36.39 20.59
CA ILE A 38 2.44 -35.10 20.52
C ILE A 38 3.18 -34.97 19.18
N ARG A 39 3.77 -36.04 18.64
CA ARG A 39 4.41 -36.03 17.31
C ARG A 39 3.39 -35.87 16.19
N ALA A 40 2.20 -36.44 16.30
CA ALA A 40 1.13 -36.30 15.31
C ALA A 40 0.60 -34.85 15.27
N ASN A 41 0.39 -34.23 16.44
CA ASN A 41 -0.03 -32.84 16.54
C ASN A 41 1.05 -31.85 16.06
N LEU A 42 2.33 -32.13 16.28
CA LEU A 42 3.44 -31.34 15.76
C LEU A 42 3.54 -31.43 14.24
N LYS A 43 3.28 -32.61 13.65
CA LYS A 43 3.21 -32.79 12.20
C LYS A 43 2.03 -32.05 11.58
N GLN A 44 0.93 -31.90 12.30
CA GLN A 44 -0.23 -31.14 11.88
C GLN A 44 0.03 -29.62 11.97
N ILE A 45 0.78 -29.16 12.97
CA ILE A 45 1.25 -27.79 13.10
C ILE A 45 2.28 -27.44 12.01
N GLU A 46 3.18 -28.37 11.64
CA GLU A 46 4.12 -28.19 10.52
C GLU A 46 3.42 -28.10 9.16
N THR A 47 2.22 -28.69 8.99
CA THR A 47 1.43 -28.64 7.74
C THR A 47 0.59 -27.36 7.62
N GLU A 48 0.39 -26.61 8.70
CA GLU A 48 -0.34 -25.34 8.72
C GLU A 48 0.59 -24.09 8.76
N VAL A 49 1.89 -24.27 8.59
CA VAL A 49 2.81 -23.13 8.49
C VAL A 49 2.58 -22.41 7.16
N ILE A 50 1.91 -21.29 7.22
CA ILE A 50 1.77 -20.36 6.08
C ILE A 50 3.18 -20.00 5.60
N SER A 51 3.47 -20.21 4.33
CA SER A 51 4.76 -19.86 3.75
C SER A 51 4.94 -18.33 3.73
N MET A 52 6.18 -17.85 3.75
CA MET A 52 6.45 -16.41 3.63
C MET A 52 5.96 -15.85 2.28
N GLU A 53 5.87 -16.69 1.24
CA GLU A 53 5.26 -16.30 -0.05
C GLU A 53 3.76 -16.07 0.09
N GLU A 54 3.05 -16.91 0.84
CA GLU A 54 1.62 -16.70 1.13
C GLU A 54 1.41 -15.44 1.95
N VAL A 55 2.27 -15.15 2.94
CA VAL A 55 2.26 -13.89 3.67
C VAL A 55 2.44 -12.70 2.72
N GLN A 56 3.39 -12.78 1.80
CA GLN A 56 3.60 -11.75 0.78
C GLN A 56 2.38 -11.55 -0.11
N ILE A 57 1.76 -12.64 -0.57
CA ILE A 57 0.54 -12.60 -1.39
C ILE A 57 -0.61 -11.91 -0.64
N GLU A 58 -0.81 -12.22 0.64
CA GLU A 58 -1.84 -11.57 1.45
C GLU A 58 -1.51 -10.09 1.71
N MET A 59 -0.25 -9.74 1.95
CA MET A 59 0.19 -8.34 2.05
C MET A 59 -0.06 -7.57 0.75
N GLU A 60 0.23 -8.17 -0.40
CA GLU A 60 -0.03 -7.55 -1.70
C GLU A 60 -1.51 -7.28 -1.94
N LYS A 61 -2.40 -8.15 -1.47
CA LYS A 61 -3.84 -7.92 -1.54
C LYS A 61 -4.27 -6.67 -0.78
N LEU A 62 -3.59 -6.30 0.32
CA LEU A 62 -3.94 -5.13 1.13
C LEU A 62 -3.78 -3.81 0.35
N PHE A 63 -2.69 -3.65 -0.41
CA PHE A 63 -2.48 -2.44 -1.23
C PHE A 63 -2.96 -2.59 -2.67
N HIS A 64 -3.55 -3.72 -3.02
CA HIS A 64 -4.22 -3.86 -4.30
C HIS A 64 -5.51 -3.03 -4.28
N LYS A 65 -5.67 -2.14 -5.25
CA LYS A 65 -6.87 -1.26 -5.36
C LYS A 65 -8.19 -2.03 -5.26
N ASN A 66 -8.19 -3.31 -5.63
CA ASN A 66 -9.35 -4.19 -5.57
C ASN A 66 -9.83 -4.50 -4.14
N GLN A 67 -8.98 -4.41 -3.13
CA GLN A 67 -9.36 -4.66 -1.72
C GLN A 67 -9.85 -3.38 -1.03
N LEU A 68 -9.19 -2.26 -1.28
CA LEU A 68 -9.63 -0.97 -0.76
C LEU A 68 -10.96 -0.54 -1.38
N PHE A 69 -11.20 -0.89 -2.64
CA PHE A 69 -12.43 -0.54 -3.34
C PHE A 69 -13.71 -1.10 -2.66
N PRO A 70 -13.83 -2.41 -2.38
CA PRO A 70 -14.99 -2.96 -1.67
C PRO A 70 -15.16 -2.37 -0.27
N ARG A 71 -14.04 -2.11 0.43
CA ARG A 71 -14.04 -1.58 1.79
C ARG A 71 -14.62 -0.17 1.85
N ILE A 72 -14.15 0.72 0.95
CA ILE A 72 -14.66 2.08 0.83
C ILE A 72 -16.11 2.06 0.35
N LYS A 73 -16.45 1.15 -0.57
CA LYS A 73 -17.80 1.02 -1.10
C LYS A 73 -18.81 0.65 -0.01
N ALA A 74 -18.43 -0.25 0.90
CA ALA A 74 -19.27 -0.66 2.01
C ALA A 74 -19.61 0.51 2.95
N GLU A 75 -18.69 1.48 3.14
CA GLU A 75 -18.96 2.69 3.91
C GLU A 75 -20.11 3.50 3.32
N PHE A 76 -20.14 3.68 1.99
CA PHE A 76 -21.18 4.45 1.30
C PHE A 76 -22.49 3.67 1.10
N GLN A 77 -22.43 2.33 1.14
CA GLN A 77 -23.60 1.46 0.99
C GLN A 77 -24.35 1.21 2.31
N ASN A 78 -23.91 1.81 3.41
CA ASN A 78 -24.62 1.74 4.66
C ASN A 78 -26.04 2.31 4.47
N ASP A 79 -27.06 1.52 4.87
CA ASP A 79 -28.47 1.88 4.71
C ASP A 79 -28.88 3.10 5.55
N ASP A 80 -28.10 3.46 6.58
CA ASP A 80 -28.32 4.69 7.37
C ASP A 80 -27.96 5.97 6.60
N LEU A 81 -27.30 5.86 5.43
CA LEU A 81 -26.89 7.00 4.61
C LEU A 81 -27.82 7.19 3.42
N PRO A 82 -28.15 8.43 3.05
CA PRO A 82 -29.16 8.73 2.04
C PRO A 82 -28.68 8.54 0.58
N PHE A 83 -27.45 8.07 0.36
CA PHE A 83 -26.85 8.02 -0.97
C PHE A 83 -27.66 7.22 -1.98
N ARG A 84 -28.14 6.03 -1.59
CA ARG A 84 -28.97 5.17 -2.46
C ARG A 84 -30.26 5.86 -2.88
N ASP A 85 -30.95 6.50 -1.92
CA ASP A 85 -32.21 7.17 -2.17
C ASP A 85 -32.03 8.39 -3.07
N VAL A 86 -30.97 9.17 -2.84
CA VAL A 86 -30.61 10.31 -3.70
C VAL A 86 -30.34 9.83 -5.12
N MET A 87 -29.58 8.75 -5.31
CA MET A 87 -29.28 8.20 -6.62
C MET A 87 -30.55 7.73 -7.35
N VAL A 88 -31.38 6.94 -6.68
CA VAL A 88 -32.62 6.41 -7.26
C VAL A 88 -33.59 7.53 -7.62
N LYS A 89 -33.82 8.50 -6.72
CA LYS A 89 -34.68 9.67 -6.93
C LYS A 89 -34.27 10.47 -8.17
N ASN A 90 -32.96 10.59 -8.42
CA ASN A 90 -32.40 11.37 -9.51
C ASN A 90 -32.04 10.53 -10.74
N LYS A 91 -32.51 9.28 -10.82
CA LYS A 91 -32.27 8.36 -11.95
C LYS A 91 -30.77 8.08 -12.23
N ILE A 92 -29.94 8.12 -11.19
CA ILE A 92 -28.56 7.69 -11.26
C ILE A 92 -28.51 6.20 -10.91
N ASP A 93 -27.85 5.38 -11.76
CA ASP A 93 -27.60 3.98 -11.42
C ASP A 93 -26.78 3.88 -10.13
N PRO A 94 -27.28 3.22 -9.07
CA PRO A 94 -26.56 3.09 -7.82
C PRO A 94 -25.19 2.41 -7.98
N ALA A 95 -25.04 1.48 -8.94
CA ALA A 95 -23.75 0.83 -9.19
C ALA A 95 -22.71 1.84 -9.71
N PHE A 96 -23.11 2.75 -10.61
CA PHE A 96 -22.29 3.85 -11.06
C PHE A 96 -22.00 4.85 -9.94
N GLY A 97 -23.05 5.30 -9.22
CA GLY A 97 -22.94 6.33 -8.18
C GLY A 97 -22.00 5.90 -7.04
N PHE A 98 -22.14 4.69 -6.50
CA PHE A 98 -21.23 4.18 -5.47
C PHE A 98 -19.80 4.02 -5.99
N ASN A 99 -19.62 3.56 -7.23
CA ASN A 99 -18.27 3.48 -7.81
C ASN A 99 -17.66 4.86 -8.01
N LEU A 100 -18.44 5.88 -8.35
CA LEU A 100 -17.99 7.27 -8.42
C LEU A 100 -17.52 7.75 -7.05
N LEU A 101 -18.31 7.58 -5.99
CA LEU A 101 -17.94 7.98 -4.62
C LEU A 101 -16.62 7.32 -4.19
N VAL A 102 -16.45 6.02 -4.45
CA VAL A 102 -15.21 5.30 -4.16
C VAL A 102 -14.02 5.90 -4.93
N GLN A 103 -14.19 6.15 -6.24
CA GLN A 103 -13.12 6.74 -7.04
C GLN A 103 -12.74 8.13 -6.54
N MET A 104 -13.70 8.93 -6.09
CA MET A 104 -13.42 10.24 -5.52
C MET A 104 -12.64 10.15 -4.21
N VAL A 105 -12.93 9.18 -3.34
CA VAL A 105 -12.13 8.93 -2.12
C VAL A 105 -10.70 8.55 -2.46
N LEU A 106 -10.50 7.68 -3.46
CA LEU A 106 -9.17 7.20 -3.88
C LEU A 106 -8.32 8.30 -4.54
N HIS A 107 -8.95 9.16 -5.34
CA HIS A 107 -8.26 10.19 -6.13
C HIS A 107 -8.22 11.55 -5.45
N LYS A 108 -9.14 11.84 -4.53
CA LYS A 108 -9.41 13.15 -3.91
C LYS A 108 -9.78 14.24 -4.92
N ARG A 109 -9.14 14.26 -6.08
CA ARG A 109 -9.42 15.13 -7.24
C ARG A 109 -9.17 14.34 -8.53
N ALA A 110 -10.07 14.49 -9.50
CA ALA A 110 -9.92 13.84 -10.80
C ALA A 110 -10.49 14.68 -11.92
N SER A 111 -9.83 14.69 -13.09
CA SER A 111 -10.36 15.30 -14.30
C SER A 111 -11.49 14.47 -14.89
N VAL A 112 -12.32 15.09 -15.72
CA VAL A 112 -13.39 14.40 -16.46
C VAL A 112 -12.85 13.18 -17.20
N SER A 113 -11.73 13.33 -17.92
CA SER A 113 -11.14 12.25 -18.74
C SER A 113 -10.73 11.03 -17.87
N ILE A 114 -10.20 11.27 -16.68
CA ILE A 114 -9.83 10.18 -15.75
C ILE A 114 -11.07 9.43 -15.29
N LEU A 115 -12.11 10.14 -14.82
CA LEU A 115 -13.34 9.49 -14.33
C LEU A 115 -14.11 8.81 -15.44
N VAL A 116 -14.20 9.42 -16.63
CA VAL A 116 -14.80 8.80 -17.81
C VAL A 116 -14.04 7.52 -18.16
N GLY A 117 -12.72 7.55 -18.21
CA GLY A 117 -11.90 6.37 -18.50
C GLY A 117 -12.17 5.20 -17.53
N ILE A 118 -12.35 5.49 -16.24
CA ILE A 118 -12.57 4.48 -15.21
C ILE A 118 -14.02 3.96 -15.20
N LEU A 119 -15.02 4.87 -15.38
CA LEU A 119 -16.42 4.59 -15.13
C LEU A 119 -17.24 4.26 -16.38
N ARG A 120 -16.68 4.46 -17.62
CA ARG A 120 -17.38 4.20 -18.87
C ARG A 120 -17.95 2.79 -19.02
N LYS A 121 -17.42 1.82 -18.31
CA LYS A 121 -17.92 0.45 -18.28
C LYS A 121 -19.40 0.36 -17.83
N HIS A 122 -19.88 1.29 -17.03
CA HIS A 122 -21.28 1.37 -16.58
C HIS A 122 -22.23 1.77 -17.71
N PHE A 123 -21.70 2.32 -18.79
CA PHE A 123 -22.46 2.81 -19.96
C PHE A 123 -22.02 2.14 -21.27
N GLY A 124 -21.56 0.88 -21.18
CA GLY A 124 -21.14 0.12 -22.37
C GLY A 124 -19.94 0.71 -23.12
N GLY A 125 -19.11 1.50 -22.45
CA GLY A 125 -17.97 2.17 -23.05
C GLY A 125 -18.26 3.58 -23.60
N ASP A 126 -19.51 4.04 -23.55
CA ASP A 126 -19.95 5.35 -24.03
C ASP A 126 -19.38 6.49 -23.15
N CYS A 127 -18.44 7.23 -23.71
CA CYS A 127 -17.76 8.30 -22.99
C CYS A 127 -18.67 9.53 -22.77
N GLN A 128 -19.57 9.83 -23.72
CA GLN A 128 -20.47 10.99 -23.59
C GLN A 128 -21.52 10.74 -22.49
N LYS A 129 -22.19 9.59 -22.53
CA LYS A 129 -23.14 9.21 -21.46
C LYS A 129 -22.49 9.18 -20.09
N THR A 130 -21.22 8.74 -20.02
CA THR A 130 -20.48 8.76 -18.77
C THR A 130 -20.22 10.19 -18.29
N ALA A 131 -19.83 11.10 -19.17
CA ALA A 131 -19.62 12.50 -18.83
C ALA A 131 -20.94 13.17 -18.37
N ASP A 132 -22.05 12.93 -19.07
CA ASP A 132 -23.38 13.43 -18.69
C ASP A 132 -23.81 12.93 -17.31
N ALA A 133 -23.55 11.64 -17.00
CA ALA A 133 -23.84 11.08 -15.69
C ALA A 133 -22.94 11.68 -14.58
N LEU A 134 -21.69 12.04 -14.87
CA LEU A 134 -20.80 12.74 -13.95
C LEU A 134 -21.31 14.17 -13.66
N LEU A 135 -21.80 14.87 -14.66
CA LEU A 135 -22.41 16.20 -14.48
C LEU A 135 -23.67 16.12 -13.64
N LEU A 136 -24.55 15.16 -13.93
CA LEU A 136 -25.76 14.93 -13.13
C LEU A 136 -25.39 14.58 -11.67
N ALA A 137 -24.36 13.78 -11.44
CA ALA A 137 -23.90 13.46 -10.08
C ALA A 137 -23.41 14.71 -9.34
N CYS A 138 -22.82 15.68 -10.04
CA CYS A 138 -22.46 16.98 -9.47
C CYS A 138 -23.69 17.85 -9.15
N GLU A 139 -24.68 17.88 -10.03
CA GLU A 139 -25.94 18.63 -9.83
C GLU A 139 -26.75 18.13 -8.63
N VAL A 140 -26.68 16.83 -8.33
CA VAL A 140 -27.36 16.22 -7.18
C VAL A 140 -26.47 16.08 -5.96
N ASP A 141 -25.33 16.77 -5.96
CA ASP A 141 -24.48 16.90 -4.79
C ASP A 141 -23.73 15.62 -4.36
N LEU A 142 -23.54 14.64 -5.25
CA LEU A 142 -22.72 13.46 -4.95
C LEU A 142 -21.21 13.74 -5.03
N VAL A 143 -20.80 14.72 -5.82
CA VAL A 143 -19.41 15.18 -5.97
C VAL A 143 -19.38 16.68 -6.19
N ASP A 144 -18.27 17.33 -5.84
CA ASP A 144 -18.07 18.76 -6.12
C ASP A 144 -17.31 18.97 -7.43
N TRP A 145 -17.50 20.13 -8.05
CA TRP A 145 -16.77 20.56 -9.24
C TRP A 145 -15.99 21.83 -8.98
N ASN A 146 -14.71 21.85 -9.34
CA ASN A 146 -13.89 23.06 -9.31
C ASN A 146 -13.66 23.57 -10.74
N PRO A 147 -14.30 24.69 -11.12
CA PRO A 147 -14.17 25.24 -12.48
C PRO A 147 -12.77 25.77 -12.77
N ALA A 148 -12.02 26.26 -11.78
CA ALA A 148 -10.69 26.81 -11.97
C ALA A 148 -9.67 25.73 -12.34
N THR A 149 -9.79 24.52 -11.74
CA THR A 149 -8.90 23.38 -12.05
C THR A 149 -9.51 22.39 -13.03
N ARG A 150 -10.78 22.55 -13.40
CA ARG A 150 -11.55 21.61 -14.24
C ARG A 150 -11.50 20.18 -13.71
N GLN A 151 -11.69 20.03 -12.41
CA GLN A 151 -11.64 18.74 -11.70
C GLN A 151 -12.85 18.53 -10.83
N PHE A 152 -13.30 17.29 -10.76
CA PHE A 152 -14.19 16.83 -9.70
C PHE A 152 -13.40 16.70 -8.40
N ILE A 153 -14.04 17.04 -7.28
CA ILE A 153 -13.45 17.01 -5.94
C ILE A 153 -14.28 16.09 -5.06
N VAL A 154 -13.59 15.32 -4.22
CA VAL A 154 -14.25 14.51 -3.20
C VAL A 154 -15.06 15.41 -2.26
N LYS A 155 -16.32 15.05 -2.04
CA LYS A 155 -17.23 15.79 -1.15
C LYS A 155 -17.41 15.11 0.21
N TYR A 156 -17.46 13.79 0.22
CA TYR A 156 -17.74 13.01 1.40
C TYR A 156 -16.50 12.31 1.91
N ASP A 157 -16.32 12.37 3.23
CA ASP A 157 -15.26 11.66 3.92
C ASP A 157 -15.75 10.24 4.28
N ILE A 158 -14.79 9.34 4.43
CA ILE A 158 -14.99 8.00 4.99
C ILE A 158 -14.65 8.00 6.47
N THR A 159 -15.03 6.94 7.19
CA THR A 159 -14.70 6.82 8.61
C THR A 159 -13.20 6.91 8.85
N PRO A 160 -12.77 7.47 10.01
CA PRO A 160 -11.34 7.59 10.33
C PRO A 160 -10.60 6.25 10.31
N ASP A 161 -11.28 5.14 10.61
CA ASP A 161 -10.70 3.79 10.61
C ASP A 161 -10.38 3.33 9.18
N VAL A 162 -11.33 3.48 8.25
CA VAL A 162 -11.13 3.15 6.84
C VAL A 162 -10.14 4.13 6.19
N GLN A 163 -10.15 5.40 6.61
CA GLN A 163 -9.16 6.36 6.13
C GLN A 163 -7.73 5.97 6.57
N ARG A 164 -7.53 5.49 7.81
CA ARG A 164 -6.22 4.99 8.26
C ARG A 164 -5.76 3.78 7.47
N GLU A 165 -6.68 2.85 7.20
CA GLU A 165 -6.39 1.67 6.37
C GLU A 165 -5.98 2.09 4.94
N LEU A 166 -6.73 3.02 4.33
CA LEU A 166 -6.40 3.59 3.03
C LEU A 166 -5.03 4.27 3.03
N ASP A 167 -4.72 5.05 4.08
CA ASP A 167 -3.46 5.76 4.20
C ASP A 167 -2.27 4.81 4.29
N THR A 168 -2.42 3.69 5.00
CA THR A 168 -1.38 2.67 5.17
C THR A 168 -1.13 1.90 3.89
N TYR A 169 -2.20 1.53 3.17
CA TYR A 169 -2.13 0.64 2.02
C TYR A 169 -2.32 1.33 0.66
N GLN A 170 -2.28 2.65 0.63
CA GLN A 170 -2.38 3.43 -0.61
C GLN A 170 -1.18 3.20 -1.55
N PHE A 171 -0.02 2.93 -0.98
CA PHE A 171 1.23 2.70 -1.69
C PHE A 171 1.70 1.25 -1.48
N PRO A 172 2.43 0.68 -2.45
CA PRO A 172 3.03 -0.63 -2.29
C PRO A 172 3.91 -0.69 -1.03
N LEU A 173 3.77 -1.78 -0.28
CA LEU A 173 4.61 -2.08 0.86
C LEU A 173 5.92 -2.72 0.39
N PRO A 174 7.01 -2.62 1.18
CA PRO A 174 8.18 -3.45 0.98
C PRO A 174 7.80 -4.95 0.97
N MET A 175 8.55 -5.75 0.24
CA MET A 175 8.29 -7.18 0.14
C MET A 175 9.04 -7.94 1.23
N VAL A 176 8.39 -8.94 1.82
CA VAL A 176 8.98 -9.80 2.86
C VAL A 176 9.61 -11.08 2.30
N VAL A 177 9.53 -11.24 0.98
CA VAL A 177 10.23 -12.27 0.21
C VAL A 177 10.93 -11.63 -0.99
N PRO A 178 11.95 -12.29 -1.57
CA PRO A 178 12.61 -11.76 -2.75
C PRO A 178 11.61 -11.48 -3.88
N PRO A 179 11.67 -10.31 -4.53
CA PRO A 179 10.87 -10.02 -5.72
C PRO A 179 11.08 -11.06 -6.80
N ARG A 180 10.02 -11.35 -7.56
CA ARG A 180 10.10 -12.22 -8.74
C ARG A 180 11.05 -11.64 -9.78
N GLU A 181 11.71 -12.49 -10.52
CA GLU A 181 12.57 -12.09 -11.62
C GLU A 181 11.77 -11.41 -12.73
N LEU A 182 12.31 -10.31 -13.24
CA LEU A 182 11.70 -9.50 -14.28
C LEU A 182 12.17 -10.01 -15.65
N GLU A 183 11.22 -10.28 -16.55
CA GLU A 183 11.47 -10.76 -17.90
C GLU A 183 11.16 -9.72 -18.98
N SER A 184 10.38 -8.68 -18.63
CA SER A 184 9.97 -7.62 -19.54
C SER A 184 9.66 -6.30 -18.84
N ASN A 185 9.53 -5.20 -19.59
CA ASN A 185 9.10 -3.90 -19.08
C ASN A 185 7.68 -3.91 -18.46
N THR A 186 6.86 -4.88 -18.81
CA THR A 186 5.49 -5.03 -18.30
C THR A 186 5.40 -5.91 -17.07
N ASP A 187 6.53 -6.38 -16.55
CA ASP A 187 6.61 -7.13 -15.32
C ASP A 187 6.66 -6.24 -14.08
N THR A 188 6.55 -6.90 -12.95
CA THR A 188 6.76 -6.33 -11.63
C THR A 188 7.33 -7.41 -10.71
N GLY A 189 8.13 -7.05 -9.74
CA GLY A 189 8.65 -8.00 -8.76
C GLY A 189 7.58 -8.58 -7.83
N TYR A 190 6.34 -8.05 -7.84
CA TYR A 190 5.23 -8.53 -7.01
C TYR A 190 4.61 -9.83 -7.54
N TYR A 191 4.04 -10.64 -6.63
CA TYR A 191 3.48 -11.96 -6.94
C TYR A 191 2.08 -11.89 -7.56
N THR A 192 1.26 -10.93 -7.15
CA THR A 192 -0.16 -10.85 -7.54
C THR A 192 -0.49 -9.65 -8.43
N SER A 193 0.30 -8.59 -8.38
CA SER A 193 0.05 -7.39 -9.17
C SER A 193 0.73 -7.47 -10.53
N ARG A 194 0.02 -6.98 -11.57
CA ARG A 194 0.61 -6.70 -12.87
C ARG A 194 0.86 -5.20 -12.97
N ASN A 195 2.07 -4.81 -13.28
CA ASN A 195 2.44 -3.42 -13.41
C ASN A 195 3.62 -3.34 -14.40
N SER A 196 4.22 -2.16 -14.55
CA SER A 196 5.39 -1.95 -15.38
C SER A 196 6.58 -1.53 -14.52
N VAL A 197 7.77 -1.93 -14.90
CA VAL A 197 9.03 -1.44 -14.33
C VAL A 197 9.41 -0.04 -14.84
N ILE A 198 8.54 0.57 -15.66
CA ILE A 198 8.68 1.95 -16.12
C ILE A 198 7.79 2.83 -15.26
N LEU A 199 8.31 3.98 -14.82
CA LEU A 199 7.53 4.98 -14.08
C LEU A 199 6.37 5.50 -14.92
N LYS A 200 5.29 5.88 -14.25
CA LYS A 200 4.13 6.50 -14.87
C LYS A 200 4.55 7.71 -15.73
N ASP A 201 3.92 7.88 -16.88
CA ASP A 201 4.17 8.95 -17.85
C ASP A 201 5.60 8.92 -18.46
N ASN A 202 6.26 7.75 -18.42
CA ASN A 202 7.52 7.48 -19.09
C ASN A 202 7.33 6.37 -20.13
N HIS A 203 8.21 6.34 -21.13
CA HIS A 203 8.17 5.37 -22.20
C HIS A 203 9.60 4.94 -22.59
N HIS A 204 9.73 3.68 -22.98
CA HIS A 204 10.92 3.09 -23.59
C HIS A 204 10.48 2.19 -24.74
N ASP A 205 11.17 2.30 -25.89
CA ASP A 205 10.87 1.52 -27.11
C ASP A 205 11.30 0.06 -26.98
N LYS A 206 12.26 -0.21 -26.10
CA LYS A 206 12.81 -1.55 -25.82
C LYS A 206 12.81 -1.79 -24.33
N ASP A 207 13.10 -3.03 -23.95
CA ASP A 207 13.27 -3.36 -22.54
C ASP A 207 14.41 -2.56 -21.92
N VAL A 208 14.17 -2.09 -20.70
CA VAL A 208 15.20 -1.47 -19.87
C VAL A 208 16.21 -2.52 -19.41
N CYS A 209 17.27 -2.10 -18.71
CA CYS A 209 18.25 -3.05 -18.15
C CYS A 209 17.61 -3.87 -17.01
N LEU A 210 16.92 -4.95 -17.36
CA LEU A 210 16.21 -5.83 -16.43
C LEU A 210 17.18 -6.54 -15.49
N ASP A 211 18.37 -6.94 -15.97
CA ASP A 211 19.41 -7.55 -15.13
C ASP A 211 19.81 -6.67 -13.95
N HIS A 212 19.97 -5.36 -14.21
CA HIS A 212 20.27 -4.40 -13.15
C HIS A 212 19.11 -4.30 -12.14
N LEU A 213 17.85 -4.24 -12.61
CA LEU A 213 16.71 -4.23 -11.71
C LEU A 213 16.61 -5.52 -10.91
N ASN A 214 16.86 -6.68 -11.53
CA ASN A 214 16.86 -7.97 -10.86
C ASN A 214 17.91 -8.05 -9.77
N GLN A 215 19.12 -7.52 -10.02
CA GLN A 215 20.16 -7.43 -9.00
C GLN A 215 19.75 -6.52 -7.85
N MET A 216 19.25 -5.31 -8.14
CA MET A 216 18.80 -4.36 -7.13
C MET A 216 17.62 -4.91 -6.29
N ASN A 217 16.70 -5.61 -6.92
CA ASN A 217 15.54 -6.21 -6.25
C ASN A 217 15.91 -7.37 -5.32
N LYS A 218 17.03 -8.04 -5.55
CA LYS A 218 17.53 -9.14 -4.70
C LYS A 218 18.30 -8.66 -3.46
N VAL A 219 18.56 -7.35 -3.35
CA VAL A 219 19.24 -6.79 -2.18
C VAL A 219 18.34 -6.90 -0.95
N LYS A 220 18.79 -7.67 0.02
CA LYS A 220 18.11 -7.84 1.29
C LYS A 220 18.41 -6.66 2.21
N LEU A 221 17.35 -6.05 2.72
CA LEU A 221 17.40 -4.87 3.57
C LEU A 221 16.82 -5.18 4.95
N THR A 222 17.18 -4.38 5.93
CA THR A 222 16.61 -4.41 7.28
C THR A 222 16.40 -3.00 7.82
N LEU A 223 15.64 -2.89 8.90
CA LEU A 223 15.45 -1.63 9.62
C LEU A 223 16.50 -1.50 10.71
N ASN A 224 17.17 -0.34 10.77
CA ASN A 224 18.02 0.01 11.90
C ASN A 224 17.15 0.46 13.08
N SER A 225 16.85 -0.45 13.99
CA SER A 225 16.00 -0.21 15.15
C SER A 225 16.60 0.82 16.12
N GLN A 226 17.92 0.92 16.21
CA GLN A 226 18.57 1.94 17.04
C GLN A 226 18.32 3.34 16.48
N VAL A 227 18.52 3.53 15.17
CA VAL A 227 18.25 4.80 14.51
C VAL A 227 16.78 5.18 14.60
N THR A 228 15.85 4.25 14.39
CA THR A 228 14.42 4.53 14.49
C THR A 228 13.98 4.95 15.89
N SER A 229 14.66 4.47 16.93
CA SER A 229 14.37 4.85 18.33
C SER A 229 15.00 6.15 18.74
N MET A 230 16.15 6.53 18.16
CA MET A 230 16.95 7.69 18.57
C MET A 230 16.68 8.95 17.76
N ILE A 231 16.29 8.81 16.49
CA ILE A 231 16.16 9.93 15.55
C ILE A 231 14.72 10.07 15.10
N ALA A 232 14.09 11.18 15.50
CA ALA A 232 12.75 11.52 15.01
C ALA A 232 12.81 11.92 13.53
N ASN A 233 11.84 11.44 12.76
CA ASN A 233 11.64 11.90 11.39
C ASN A 233 11.26 13.39 11.36
N SER A 234 11.74 14.11 10.37
CA SER A 234 11.39 15.51 10.19
C SER A 234 11.43 15.93 8.72
N TRP A 235 10.53 16.83 8.34
CA TRP A 235 10.61 17.53 7.06
C TRP A 235 11.16 18.93 7.27
N ARG A 236 11.92 19.41 6.31
CA ARG A 236 12.44 20.79 6.36
C ARG A 236 11.29 21.81 6.46
N ASN A 237 11.49 22.84 7.26
CA ASN A 237 10.56 23.96 7.41
C ASN A 237 9.16 23.60 7.94
N LEU A 238 9.06 22.59 8.83
CA LEU A 238 7.81 22.30 9.55
C LEU A 238 7.66 23.11 10.83
N ASP A 239 8.71 23.69 11.32
CA ASP A 239 8.76 24.51 12.54
C ASP A 239 8.02 25.85 12.40
N LYS A 240 7.93 26.38 11.17
CA LYS A 240 7.29 27.67 10.87
C LYS A 240 6.69 27.73 9.47
N PRO A 241 5.76 28.67 9.24
CA PRO A 241 5.24 28.94 7.89
C PRO A 241 6.35 29.38 6.94
N LYS A 242 6.21 29.02 5.66
CA LYS A 242 7.07 29.54 4.60
C LYS A 242 6.71 30.99 4.28
N PRO A 243 7.63 31.77 3.70
CA PRO A 243 7.30 33.10 3.20
C PRO A 243 6.09 33.06 2.24
N GLY A 244 5.06 33.84 2.51
CA GLY A 244 3.83 33.88 1.73
C GLY A 244 2.83 32.73 1.95
N GLU A 245 3.15 31.77 2.82
CA GLU A 245 2.24 30.66 3.19
C GLU A 245 1.21 31.14 4.23
N ASP A 246 -0.08 30.92 3.95
CA ASP A 246 -1.10 31.21 4.93
C ASP A 246 -1.17 30.14 6.06
N ARG A 247 -1.89 30.46 7.14
CA ARG A 247 -2.02 29.56 8.29
C ARG A 247 -2.67 28.24 7.94
N LYS A 248 -3.62 28.23 7.00
CA LYS A 248 -4.33 26.98 6.59
C LYS A 248 -3.40 26.09 5.76
N GLU A 249 -2.62 26.66 4.85
CA GLU A 249 -1.63 25.95 4.06
C GLU A 249 -0.54 25.35 4.94
N TYR A 250 -0.04 26.13 5.91
CA TYR A 250 0.91 25.63 6.90
C TYR A 250 0.36 24.45 7.71
N GLN A 251 -0.85 24.60 8.28
CA GLN A 251 -1.51 23.50 9.02
C GLN A 251 -1.73 22.27 8.16
N LYS A 252 -2.10 22.44 6.88
CA LYS A 252 -2.25 21.33 5.94
C LYS A 252 -0.94 20.58 5.72
N ARG A 253 0.18 21.31 5.63
CA ARG A 253 1.52 20.74 5.47
C ARG A 253 1.97 19.99 6.71
N VAL A 254 1.73 20.52 7.91
CA VAL A 254 2.00 19.85 9.19
C VAL A 254 1.19 18.54 9.29
N LYS A 255 -0.12 18.59 9.05
CA LYS A 255 -0.98 17.40 9.06
C LYS A 255 -0.55 16.34 8.03
N ALA A 256 -0.07 16.77 6.86
CA ALA A 256 0.45 15.85 5.85
C ALA A 256 1.71 15.12 6.33
N PHE A 257 2.58 15.83 7.04
CA PHE A 257 3.75 15.21 7.66
C PHE A 257 3.37 14.24 8.79
N GLU A 258 2.51 14.65 9.72
CA GLU A 258 2.05 13.80 10.82
C GLU A 258 1.42 12.49 10.31
N LYS A 259 0.64 12.61 9.23
CA LYS A 259 0.07 11.45 8.54
C LYS A 259 1.17 10.55 7.97
N TYR A 260 2.10 11.12 7.21
CA TYR A 260 3.22 10.37 6.61
C TYR A 260 4.05 9.65 7.67
N ASP A 261 4.42 10.36 8.73
CA ASP A 261 5.25 9.85 9.81
C ASP A 261 4.58 8.68 10.54
N ARG A 262 3.33 8.87 10.98
CA ARG A 262 2.52 7.80 11.59
C ARG A 262 2.44 6.56 10.71
N THR A 263 2.19 6.75 9.39
CA THR A 263 2.08 5.63 8.46
C THR A 263 3.43 4.94 8.24
N ALA A 264 4.53 5.69 8.21
CA ALA A 264 5.87 5.11 8.11
C ALA A 264 6.17 4.16 9.29
N TYR A 265 5.89 4.58 10.53
CA TYR A 265 6.04 3.71 11.70
C TYR A 265 5.11 2.48 11.66
N GLN A 266 3.89 2.60 11.14
CA GLN A 266 3.00 1.47 10.96
C GLN A 266 3.55 0.45 9.95
N VAL A 267 4.10 0.92 8.84
CA VAL A 267 4.72 0.05 7.82
C VAL A 267 5.97 -0.63 8.41
N MET A 268 6.80 0.10 9.16
CA MET A 268 7.96 -0.48 9.84
C MET A 268 7.55 -1.57 10.83
N ALA A 269 6.51 -1.35 11.64
CA ALA A 269 6.00 -2.34 12.57
C ALA A 269 5.48 -3.60 11.86
N HIS A 270 4.91 -3.46 10.65
CA HIS A 270 4.53 -4.63 9.84
C HIS A 270 5.76 -5.43 9.38
N LEU A 271 6.84 -4.75 8.99
CA LEU A 271 8.08 -5.41 8.59
C LEU A 271 8.74 -6.13 9.78
N ASP A 272 8.77 -5.50 10.95
CA ASP A 272 9.31 -6.11 12.17
C ASP A 272 8.55 -7.39 12.55
N ILE A 273 7.22 -7.38 12.45
CA ILE A 273 6.38 -8.56 12.69
C ILE A 273 6.68 -9.67 11.66
N ALA A 274 6.95 -9.30 10.41
CA ALA A 274 7.24 -10.25 9.34
C ALA A 274 8.68 -10.81 9.38
N GLY A 275 9.54 -10.34 10.28
CA GLY A 275 10.91 -10.86 10.47
C GLY A 275 12.02 -9.85 10.23
N SER A 276 11.68 -8.57 10.10
CA SER A 276 12.57 -7.40 9.95
C SER A 276 13.38 -7.34 8.65
N GLU A 277 13.52 -8.44 7.91
CA GLU A 277 14.16 -8.46 6.60
C GLU A 277 13.13 -8.17 5.49
N PHE A 278 13.51 -7.35 4.51
CA PHE A 278 12.62 -6.98 3.43
C PHE A 278 13.37 -6.65 2.14
N TYR A 279 12.62 -6.51 1.06
CA TYR A 279 13.12 -6.17 -0.27
C TYR A 279 12.32 -5.00 -0.84
N LEU A 280 12.94 -4.23 -1.73
CA LEU A 280 12.30 -3.13 -2.42
C LEU A 280 12.36 -3.35 -3.93
N THR A 281 11.25 -3.16 -4.62
CA THR A 281 11.22 -3.17 -6.08
C THR A 281 11.66 -1.83 -6.65
N HIS A 282 12.11 -1.82 -7.90
CA HIS A 282 12.65 -0.63 -8.57
C HIS A 282 12.01 -0.42 -9.93
N LYS A 283 12.02 0.84 -10.38
CA LYS A 283 11.54 1.26 -11.70
C LYS A 283 12.51 2.22 -12.36
N TYR A 284 12.47 2.27 -13.69
CA TYR A 284 13.20 3.26 -14.49
C TYR A 284 12.34 4.46 -14.87
N ASP A 285 12.95 5.65 -14.95
CA ASP A 285 12.39 6.78 -15.69
C ASP A 285 12.86 6.75 -17.17
N LYS A 286 12.31 7.65 -18.00
CA LYS A 286 12.68 7.78 -19.41
C LYS A 286 14.16 8.12 -19.68
N ARG A 287 14.90 8.54 -18.66
CA ARG A 287 16.33 8.89 -18.75
C ARG A 287 17.24 7.79 -18.24
N GLY A 288 16.69 6.63 -17.88
CA GLY A 288 17.47 5.49 -17.36
C GLY A 288 17.87 5.61 -15.89
N ARG A 289 17.20 6.47 -15.12
CA ARG A 289 17.44 6.56 -13.66
C ARG A 289 16.54 5.58 -12.93
N VAL A 290 17.11 4.91 -11.92
CA VAL A 290 16.41 3.93 -11.09
C VAL A 290 15.79 4.59 -9.88
N TYR A 291 14.54 4.21 -9.61
CA TYR A 291 13.77 4.67 -8.46
C TYR A 291 13.23 3.50 -7.67
N CYS A 292 13.58 3.48 -6.38
CA CYS A 292 12.99 2.58 -5.40
C CYS A 292 11.49 2.85 -5.24
N GLN A 293 10.69 1.80 -5.16
CA GLN A 293 9.22 1.90 -5.11
C GLN A 293 8.65 1.98 -3.69
N GLY A 294 9.49 1.92 -2.67
CA GLY A 294 9.07 2.19 -1.31
C GLY A 294 8.63 3.64 -1.14
N TYR A 295 7.46 3.88 -0.54
CA TYR A 295 6.98 5.23 -0.25
C TYR A 295 7.31 5.66 1.19
N HIS A 296 6.96 4.84 2.17
CA HIS A 296 7.18 5.12 3.59
C HIS A 296 8.54 4.59 4.08
N VAL A 297 8.99 3.48 3.52
CA VAL A 297 10.30 2.88 3.77
C VAL A 297 11.07 2.89 2.46
N ASN A 298 12.12 3.72 2.37
CA ASN A 298 12.79 4.00 1.10
C ASN A 298 14.20 4.58 1.34
N TYR A 299 15.23 3.89 0.88
CA TYR A 299 16.62 4.36 1.01
C TYR A 299 16.97 5.56 0.07
N GLN A 300 16.10 5.94 -0.86
CA GLN A 300 16.25 7.13 -1.71
C GLN A 300 15.44 8.33 -1.17
N GLY A 301 14.73 8.19 -0.06
CA GLY A 301 13.91 9.21 0.55
C GLY A 301 14.70 10.36 1.21
N ASN A 302 14.11 10.96 2.24
CA ASN A 302 14.76 12.00 3.05
C ASN A 302 15.93 11.42 3.88
N THR A 303 16.61 12.26 4.65
CA THR A 303 17.76 11.85 5.48
C THR A 303 17.38 10.76 6.49
N TRP A 304 16.20 10.86 7.10
CA TRP A 304 15.69 9.87 8.03
C TRP A 304 15.46 8.53 7.34
N ASN A 305 14.77 8.50 6.18
CA ASN A 305 14.55 7.28 5.40
C ASN A 305 15.86 6.57 5.06
N LYS A 306 16.91 7.35 4.71
CA LYS A 306 18.24 6.78 4.40
C LYS A 306 18.94 6.22 5.62
N ALA A 307 18.69 6.79 6.81
CA ALA A 307 19.32 6.37 8.05
C ALA A 307 18.66 5.11 8.66
N VAL A 308 17.35 4.91 8.42
CA VAL A 308 16.62 3.80 9.02
C VAL A 308 16.65 2.51 8.19
N VAL A 309 17.13 2.55 6.94
CA VAL A 309 17.26 1.38 6.06
C VAL A 309 18.73 1.03 5.91
N GLU A 310 19.08 -0.21 6.19
CA GLU A 310 20.43 -0.74 6.04
C GLU A 310 20.43 -2.11 5.34
N PHE A 311 21.60 -2.58 4.94
CA PHE A 311 21.75 -3.93 4.41
C PHE A 311 21.55 -4.95 5.54
N ALA A 312 20.78 -6.01 5.27
CA ALA A 312 20.58 -7.10 6.22
C ALA A 312 21.86 -7.93 6.45
N GLU A 313 22.71 -7.99 5.43
CA GLU A 313 23.99 -8.70 5.48
C GLU A 313 25.12 -7.67 5.44
N GLY A 314 25.94 -7.65 6.49
CA GLY A 314 27.15 -6.82 6.55
C GLY A 314 28.33 -7.53 5.91
N GLU A 315 29.12 -6.78 5.13
CA GLU A 315 30.42 -7.27 4.65
C GLU A 315 31.54 -6.76 5.55
N THR A 316 32.46 -7.65 5.92
CA THR A 316 33.71 -7.25 6.59
C THR A 316 34.68 -6.76 5.54
N VAL A 317 34.92 -5.45 5.50
CA VAL A 317 35.96 -4.87 4.66
C VAL A 317 37.29 -4.97 5.42
N ASN A 318 38.17 -5.85 4.98
CA ASN A 318 39.56 -5.90 5.47
C ASN A 318 40.28 -4.70 4.84
N GLY A 319 40.64 -3.72 5.66
CA GLY A 319 41.44 -2.56 5.27
C GLY A 319 42.92 -2.90 5.07
#